data_c682aa69091385e06e9bff4a944bed42
#
_entry.id   c682aa69091385e06e9bff4a944bed42
#
_cell.length_a   1.000
_cell.length_b   1.000
_cell.length_c   1.000
_cell.angle_alpha   90.00
_cell.angle_beta   90.00
_cell.angle_gamma   90.00
#
_symmetry.space_group_name_H-M   'P 1'
#
loop_
_entity.id
_entity.type
_entity.pdbx_description
1 polymer ?
#
loop_
_entity_poly.entity_id
_entity_poly.type
_entity_poly.pdbx_seq_one_letter_code
_entity_poly.pdbx_strand_id
1 'polypeptide(L)'
;MLSTFHELLSTELEKGNSIHDLIHLIHFNVGIGQNYFMEIAKIKALKWLIQQISHSYGIENFEPTITANIGWINKSLKDIDSNLLRQTSEAMAALNAGVNGIIVHPCDNFSNQKSSTLHQRMALNIPIILKEEANFNSVYEPLNGSHIIEGLCEKISEKSWVYFTELEKFNVLRSTEKIKKISSDISFKRCMRIEAVKTNQKEYIGINTLFSENSCSAEWTDTKEYIGIPYLILEQEFQKK
;
A
#
# COMPACT_ATOMS: atom_id res chain seq x y z
N MET A 1 -7.98 -7.42 -2.97
CA MET A 1 -7.95 -6.64 -4.23
C MET A 1 -8.21 -7.51 -5.45
N LEU A 2 -7.38 -8.53 -5.76
CA LEU A 2 -7.62 -9.43 -6.91
C LEU A 2 -9.01 -10.09 -6.86
N SER A 3 -9.39 -10.64 -5.72
CA SER A 3 -10.70 -11.27 -5.52
C SER A 3 -11.87 -10.29 -5.71
N THR A 4 -11.71 -9.04 -5.25
CA THR A 4 -12.71 -7.98 -5.47
C THR A 4 -12.82 -7.61 -6.95
N PHE A 5 -11.68 -7.54 -7.63
CA PHE A 5 -11.63 -7.26 -9.06
C PHE A 5 -12.30 -8.37 -9.88
N HIS A 6 -11.94 -9.63 -9.62
CA HIS A 6 -12.54 -10.78 -10.28
C HIS A 6 -14.05 -10.85 -10.09
N GLU A 7 -14.53 -10.67 -8.86
CA GLU A 7 -15.96 -10.71 -8.55
C GLU A 7 -16.73 -9.54 -9.18
N LEU A 8 -16.11 -8.35 -9.26
CA LEU A 8 -16.73 -7.22 -9.96
C LEU A 8 -16.93 -7.58 -11.45
N LEU A 9 -15.91 -8.11 -12.11
CA LEU A 9 -16.01 -8.50 -13.51
C LEU A 9 -17.03 -9.61 -13.73
N SER A 10 -17.04 -10.66 -12.90
CA SER A 10 -18.00 -11.76 -13.01
C SER A 10 -19.44 -11.29 -12.79
N THR A 11 -19.67 -10.45 -11.77
CA THR A 11 -21.01 -9.89 -11.48
C THR A 11 -21.55 -9.03 -12.62
N GLU A 12 -20.69 -8.20 -13.22
CA GLU A 12 -21.11 -7.34 -14.33
C GLU A 12 -21.34 -8.13 -15.63
N LEU A 13 -20.56 -9.20 -15.83
CA LEU A 13 -20.82 -10.14 -16.92
C LEU A 13 -22.16 -10.86 -16.79
N GLU A 14 -22.49 -11.33 -15.59
CA GLU A 14 -23.79 -11.97 -15.28
C GLU A 14 -24.99 -11.03 -15.52
N LYS A 15 -24.79 -9.73 -15.31
CA LYS A 15 -25.80 -8.71 -15.62
C LYS A 15 -25.92 -8.38 -17.11
N GLY A 16 -25.04 -8.94 -17.95
CA GLY A 16 -25.00 -8.68 -19.39
C GLY A 16 -24.31 -7.36 -19.77
N ASN A 17 -23.56 -6.75 -18.86
CA ASN A 17 -22.82 -5.54 -19.14
C ASN A 17 -21.52 -5.83 -19.92
N SER A 18 -21.07 -4.86 -20.75
CA SER A 18 -19.81 -4.93 -21.46
C SER A 18 -18.63 -4.77 -20.49
N ILE A 19 -17.85 -5.84 -20.28
CA ILE A 19 -16.63 -5.78 -19.45
C ILE A 19 -15.58 -4.86 -20.10
N HIS A 20 -15.50 -4.83 -21.43
CA HIS A 20 -14.56 -3.98 -22.15
C HIS A 20 -14.74 -2.49 -21.83
N ASP A 21 -15.95 -2.02 -21.64
CA ASP A 21 -16.24 -0.63 -21.31
C ASP A 21 -16.00 -0.34 -19.83
N LEU A 22 -16.31 -1.32 -18.98
CA LEU A 22 -16.21 -1.16 -17.51
C LEU A 22 -14.80 -1.25 -16.97
N ILE A 23 -13.93 -2.08 -17.55
CA ILE A 23 -12.61 -2.34 -17.00
C ILE A 23 -11.74 -1.06 -16.97
N HIS A 24 -11.90 -0.16 -17.93
CA HIS A 24 -11.20 1.11 -17.99
C HIS A 24 -11.65 2.12 -16.92
N LEU A 25 -12.80 1.89 -16.28
CA LEU A 25 -13.31 2.72 -15.18
C LEU A 25 -12.76 2.26 -13.82
N ILE A 26 -12.12 1.08 -13.78
CA ILE A 26 -11.60 0.51 -12.54
C ILE A 26 -10.26 1.15 -12.19
N HIS A 27 -10.19 1.70 -10.99
CA HIS A 27 -9.00 2.32 -10.44
C HIS A 27 -8.53 1.59 -9.19
N PHE A 28 -7.25 1.26 -9.15
CA PHE A 28 -6.63 0.54 -8.03
C PHE A 28 -5.89 1.51 -7.11
N ASN A 29 -6.31 1.59 -5.84
CA ASN A 29 -5.60 2.37 -4.83
C ASN A 29 -4.82 1.44 -3.91
N VAL A 30 -3.49 1.55 -3.89
CA VAL A 30 -2.59 0.61 -3.23
C VAL A 30 -1.76 1.32 -2.17
N GLY A 31 -1.83 0.83 -0.93
CA GLY A 31 -0.96 1.32 0.15
C GLY A 31 0.50 0.96 -0.10
N ILE A 32 1.40 1.92 0.05
CA ILE A 32 2.86 1.75 -0.02
C ILE A 32 3.44 1.79 1.39
N GLY A 33 4.32 0.84 1.67
CA GLY A 33 5.06 0.74 2.93
C GLY A 33 6.55 1.00 2.75
N GLN A 34 7.31 0.65 3.77
CA GLN A 34 8.70 1.05 3.94
C GLN A 34 9.74 0.20 3.20
N ASN A 35 9.39 -1.02 2.77
CA ASN A 35 10.37 -1.91 2.16
C ASN A 35 10.46 -1.64 0.66
N TYR A 36 11.42 -0.80 0.28
CA TYR A 36 11.59 -0.26 -1.06
C TYR A 36 11.45 -1.30 -2.18
N PHE A 37 12.26 -2.34 -2.16
CA PHE A 37 12.26 -3.36 -3.23
C PHE A 37 11.00 -4.25 -3.21
N MET A 38 10.49 -4.56 -2.03
CA MET A 38 9.25 -5.33 -1.89
C MET A 38 8.03 -4.55 -2.37
N GLU A 39 8.01 -3.23 -2.16
CA GLU A 39 6.91 -2.39 -2.63
C GLU A 39 6.90 -2.29 -4.16
N ILE A 40 8.07 -2.15 -4.77
CA ILE A 40 8.22 -2.18 -6.24
C ILE A 40 7.72 -3.52 -6.79
N ALA A 41 8.23 -4.62 -6.25
CA ALA A 41 7.86 -5.96 -6.69
C ALA A 41 6.36 -6.25 -6.46
N LYS A 42 5.77 -5.74 -5.36
CA LYS A 42 4.33 -5.86 -5.08
C LYS A 42 3.47 -5.19 -6.15
N ILE A 43 3.81 -3.98 -6.55
CA ILE A 43 3.06 -3.25 -7.59
C ILE A 43 3.19 -3.96 -8.94
N LYS A 44 4.40 -4.38 -9.33
CA LYS A 44 4.63 -5.12 -10.58
C LYS A 44 3.88 -6.45 -10.59
N ALA A 45 3.94 -7.22 -9.50
CA ALA A 45 3.19 -8.45 -9.35
C ALA A 45 1.67 -8.22 -9.43
N LEU A 46 1.17 -7.13 -8.83
CA LEU A 46 -0.23 -6.76 -8.91
C LEU A 46 -0.67 -6.44 -10.33
N LYS A 47 0.10 -5.63 -11.08
CA LYS A 47 -0.17 -5.33 -12.49
C LYS A 47 -0.27 -6.61 -13.31
N TRP A 48 0.73 -7.48 -13.18
CA TRP A 48 0.76 -8.76 -13.90
C TRP A 48 -0.44 -9.65 -13.57
N LEU A 49 -0.78 -9.79 -12.28
CA LEU A 49 -1.93 -10.61 -11.86
C LEU A 49 -3.28 -10.05 -12.33
N ILE A 50 -3.43 -8.71 -12.34
CA ILE A 50 -4.63 -8.07 -12.89
C ILE A 50 -4.72 -8.34 -14.39
N GLN A 51 -3.62 -8.26 -15.14
CA GLN A 51 -3.58 -8.58 -16.57
C GLN A 51 -3.96 -10.04 -16.83
N GLN A 52 -3.46 -10.98 -16.02
CA GLN A 52 -3.84 -12.41 -16.14
C GLN A 52 -5.34 -12.62 -15.92
N ILE A 53 -5.93 -11.98 -14.92
CA ILE A 53 -7.37 -12.04 -14.69
C ILE A 53 -8.12 -11.41 -15.87
N SER A 54 -7.71 -10.24 -16.34
CA SER A 54 -8.34 -9.55 -17.49
C SER A 54 -8.29 -10.42 -18.76
N HIS A 55 -7.17 -11.06 -19.02
CA HIS A 55 -7.00 -11.97 -20.15
C HIS A 55 -7.98 -13.15 -20.09
N SER A 56 -8.27 -13.70 -18.90
CA SER A 56 -9.26 -14.77 -18.74
C SER A 56 -10.69 -14.35 -19.10
N TYR A 57 -10.96 -13.04 -19.14
CA TYR A 57 -12.22 -12.44 -19.61
C TYR A 57 -12.16 -11.97 -21.07
N GLY A 58 -11.11 -12.34 -21.81
CA GLY A 58 -10.94 -11.98 -23.23
C GLY A 58 -10.44 -10.55 -23.47
N ILE A 59 -9.92 -9.89 -22.44
CA ILE A 59 -9.36 -8.54 -22.57
C ILE A 59 -7.84 -8.63 -22.64
N GLU A 60 -7.31 -8.39 -23.82
CA GLU A 60 -5.88 -8.35 -24.08
C GLU A 60 -5.30 -6.95 -23.80
N ASN A 61 -4.02 -6.90 -23.40
CA ASN A 61 -3.24 -5.66 -23.23
C ASN A 61 -3.89 -4.62 -22.29
N PHE A 62 -4.56 -5.07 -21.24
CA PHE A 62 -5.11 -4.16 -20.25
C PHE A 62 -4.01 -3.61 -19.33
N GLU A 63 -3.89 -2.29 -19.29
CA GLU A 63 -3.00 -1.58 -18.36
C GLU A 63 -3.81 -1.05 -17.18
N PRO A 64 -3.66 -1.60 -15.95
CA PRO A 64 -4.42 -1.15 -14.80
C PRO A 64 -3.96 0.24 -14.34
N THR A 65 -4.91 1.14 -14.09
CA THR A 65 -4.64 2.44 -13.48
C THR A 65 -4.45 2.28 -11.99
N ILE A 66 -3.22 2.55 -11.50
CA ILE A 66 -2.84 2.38 -10.10
C ILE A 66 -2.42 3.71 -9.48
N THR A 67 -3.02 4.05 -8.34
CA THR A 67 -2.54 5.13 -7.47
C THR A 67 -1.91 4.52 -6.22
N ALA A 68 -0.69 4.95 -5.94
CA ALA A 68 0.02 4.63 -4.71
C ALA A 68 -0.36 5.60 -3.60
N ASN A 69 -0.76 5.07 -2.46
CA ASN A 69 -1.10 5.84 -1.27
C ASN A 69 -0.06 5.56 -0.18
N ILE A 70 0.66 6.60 0.25
CA ILE A 70 1.71 6.45 1.26
C ILE A 70 1.09 6.09 2.60
N GLY A 71 1.51 4.94 3.15
CA GLY A 71 0.92 4.35 4.34
C GLY A 71 1.31 5.06 5.65
N TRP A 72 0.56 4.77 6.71
CA TRP A 72 0.75 5.36 8.05
C TRP A 72 1.43 4.43 9.05
N ILE A 73 1.63 3.18 8.68
CA ILE A 73 2.01 2.10 9.60
C ILE A 73 3.33 2.33 10.35
N ASN A 74 4.28 3.00 9.68
CA ASN A 74 5.63 3.26 10.15
C ASN A 74 5.88 4.74 10.51
N LYS A 75 4.83 5.54 10.65
CA LYS A 75 4.99 6.96 10.97
C LYS A 75 5.08 7.15 12.49
N SER A 76 5.74 8.22 12.90
CA SER A 76 5.94 8.62 14.30
C SER A 76 5.39 10.02 14.53
N LEU A 77 4.69 10.25 15.65
CA LEU A 77 4.35 11.57 16.14
C LEU A 77 5.48 12.18 16.98
N LYS A 78 6.31 11.33 17.58
CA LYS A 78 7.46 11.80 18.36
C LYS A 78 8.59 12.35 17.49
N ASP A 79 8.69 11.85 16.27
CA ASP A 79 9.69 12.23 15.30
C ASP A 79 9.02 12.45 13.93
N ILE A 80 8.28 13.58 13.85
CA ILE A 80 7.46 13.94 12.68
C ILE A 80 8.34 14.18 11.45
N ASP A 81 9.49 14.83 11.62
CA ASP A 81 10.35 15.21 10.50
C ASP A 81 10.96 13.98 9.81
N SER A 82 11.29 12.92 10.54
CA SER A 82 11.72 11.65 9.95
C SER A 82 10.66 11.00 9.07
N ASN A 83 9.39 11.36 9.22
CA ASN A 83 8.33 10.87 8.34
C ASN A 83 8.47 11.42 6.92
N LEU A 84 9.04 12.62 6.73
CA LEU A 84 9.31 13.17 5.39
C LEU A 84 10.30 12.28 4.62
N LEU A 85 11.36 11.83 5.30
CA LEU A 85 12.35 10.93 4.71
C LEU A 85 11.72 9.59 4.31
N ARG A 86 10.89 9.03 5.20
CA ARG A 86 10.15 7.79 4.92
C ARG A 86 9.22 7.95 3.73
N GLN A 87 8.42 9.02 3.70
CA GLN A 87 7.48 9.28 2.61
C GLN A 87 8.18 9.50 1.27
N THR A 88 9.35 10.15 1.28
CA THR A 88 10.14 10.32 0.06
C THR A 88 10.62 8.99 -0.49
N SER A 89 11.19 8.10 0.34
CA SER A 89 11.64 6.78 -0.11
C SER A 89 10.49 5.88 -0.56
N GLU A 90 9.33 5.97 0.09
CA GLU A 90 8.11 5.25 -0.29
C GLU A 90 7.55 5.78 -1.62
N ALA A 91 7.56 7.10 -1.84
CA ALA A 91 7.17 7.72 -3.10
C ALA A 91 8.12 7.31 -4.26
N MET A 92 9.43 7.27 -4.00
CA MET A 92 10.41 6.77 -4.98
C MET A 92 10.14 5.30 -5.36
N ALA A 93 9.80 4.44 -4.38
CA ALA A 93 9.46 3.05 -4.66
C ALA A 93 8.22 2.94 -5.56
N ALA A 94 7.19 3.74 -5.28
CA ALA A 94 5.97 3.77 -6.09
C ALA A 94 6.24 4.23 -7.53
N LEU A 95 7.02 5.30 -7.70
CA LEU A 95 7.39 5.80 -9.04
C LEU A 95 8.18 4.76 -9.83
N ASN A 96 9.17 4.12 -9.21
CA ASN A 96 9.97 3.08 -9.87
C ASN A 96 9.17 1.82 -10.22
N ALA A 97 8.02 1.61 -9.58
CA ALA A 97 7.08 0.56 -9.93
C ALA A 97 6.11 0.95 -11.06
N GLY A 98 6.21 2.17 -11.58
CA GLY A 98 5.40 2.66 -12.70
C GLY A 98 3.93 2.86 -12.33
N VAL A 99 3.63 3.48 -11.18
CA VAL A 99 2.25 3.86 -10.83
C VAL A 99 1.81 5.10 -11.62
N ASN A 100 0.49 5.24 -11.83
CA ASN A 100 -0.08 6.37 -12.56
C ASN A 100 -0.25 7.62 -11.69
N GLY A 101 -0.36 7.45 -10.37
CA GLY A 101 -0.50 8.54 -9.42
C GLY A 101 0.06 8.22 -8.05
N ILE A 102 0.39 9.27 -7.28
CA ILE A 102 0.89 9.14 -5.91
C ILE A 102 0.12 10.10 -5.00
N ILE A 103 -0.30 9.59 -3.85
CA ILE A 103 -0.88 10.39 -2.78
C ILE A 103 0.13 10.41 -1.62
N VAL A 104 0.71 11.57 -1.38
CA VAL A 104 1.58 11.83 -0.22
C VAL A 104 0.79 12.67 0.78
N HIS A 105 0.69 12.19 2.00
CA HIS A 105 0.02 12.92 3.08
C HIS A 105 1.02 13.84 3.80
N PRO A 106 0.57 14.96 4.40
CA PRO A 106 1.40 15.70 5.32
C PRO A 106 1.97 14.80 6.42
N CYS A 107 3.22 14.98 6.79
CA CYS A 107 3.92 14.07 7.71
C CYS A 107 3.36 14.08 9.15
N ASP A 108 2.47 15.01 9.48
CA ASP A 108 1.71 15.14 10.72
C ASP A 108 0.21 14.84 10.59
N ASN A 109 -0.25 14.37 9.41
CA ASN A 109 -1.69 14.20 9.10
C ASN A 109 -2.40 13.13 9.96
N PHE A 110 -1.67 12.31 10.70
CA PHE A 110 -2.20 11.28 11.61
C PHE A 110 -2.28 11.77 13.06
N SER A 111 -1.96 13.04 13.33
CA SER A 111 -2.25 13.69 14.61
C SER A 111 -3.70 14.18 14.64
N ASN A 112 -4.24 14.35 15.85
CA ASN A 112 -5.55 14.96 16.07
C ASN A 112 -5.57 16.47 15.80
N GLN A 113 -4.40 17.07 15.54
CA GLN A 113 -4.25 18.48 15.22
C GLN A 113 -4.31 18.71 13.71
N LYS A 114 -4.71 19.91 13.32
CA LYS A 114 -4.65 20.33 11.91
C LYS A 114 -3.20 20.35 11.45
N SER A 115 -2.93 19.69 10.33
CA SER A 115 -1.61 19.68 9.72
C SER A 115 -1.09 21.09 9.42
N SER A 116 0.19 21.31 9.69
CA SER A 116 0.83 22.59 9.46
C SER A 116 0.90 22.92 7.96
N THR A 117 0.86 24.22 7.62
CA THR A 117 1.00 24.67 6.22
C THR A 117 2.34 24.24 5.62
N LEU A 118 3.39 24.17 6.45
CA LEU A 118 4.71 23.69 6.03
C LEU A 118 4.65 22.23 5.61
N HIS A 119 4.08 21.36 6.44
CA HIS A 119 4.01 19.92 6.14
C HIS A 119 3.08 19.60 4.96
N GLN A 120 1.99 20.37 4.79
CA GLN A 120 1.13 20.29 3.61
C GLN A 120 1.92 20.62 2.33
N ARG A 121 2.70 21.72 2.35
CA ARG A 121 3.55 22.10 1.22
C ARG A 121 4.64 21.07 0.94
N MET A 122 5.26 20.50 1.98
CA MET A 122 6.28 19.45 1.83
C MET A 122 5.70 18.19 1.18
N ALA A 123 4.51 17.78 1.59
CA ALA A 123 3.82 16.63 0.99
C ALA A 123 3.56 16.82 -0.52
N LEU A 124 3.19 18.03 -0.94
CA LEU A 124 3.02 18.37 -2.35
C LEU A 124 4.35 18.47 -3.10
N ASN A 125 5.40 18.94 -2.44
CA ASN A 125 6.71 19.12 -3.06
C ASN A 125 7.42 17.76 -3.33
N ILE A 126 7.22 16.73 -2.49
CA ILE A 126 7.87 15.42 -2.69
C ILE A 126 7.67 14.89 -4.11
N PRO A 127 6.45 14.67 -4.62
CA PRO A 127 6.26 14.15 -5.97
C PRO A 127 6.73 15.13 -7.05
N ILE A 128 6.66 16.44 -6.82
CA ILE A 128 7.12 17.46 -7.77
C ILE A 128 8.64 17.44 -7.90
N ILE A 129 9.38 17.40 -6.79
CA ILE A 129 10.84 17.29 -6.78
C ILE A 129 11.29 15.99 -7.47
N LEU A 130 10.64 14.87 -7.15
CA LEU A 130 10.96 13.60 -7.78
C LEU A 130 10.73 13.63 -9.30
N LYS A 131 9.69 14.32 -9.74
CA LYS A 131 9.37 14.45 -11.16
C LYS A 131 10.30 15.44 -11.86
N GLU A 132 10.40 16.69 -11.37
CA GLU A 132 10.99 17.82 -12.11
C GLU A 132 12.51 17.97 -11.85
N GLU A 133 13.01 17.64 -10.65
CA GLU A 133 14.42 17.78 -10.30
C GLU A 133 15.17 16.45 -10.40
N ALA A 134 14.59 15.35 -9.90
CA ALA A 134 15.20 14.03 -9.94
C ALA A 134 14.88 13.24 -11.23
N ASN A 135 14.06 13.79 -12.12
CA ASN A 135 13.74 13.24 -13.45
C ASN A 135 13.19 11.80 -13.44
N PHE A 136 12.43 11.42 -12.41
CA PHE A 136 11.84 10.08 -12.32
C PHE A 136 10.83 9.78 -13.45
N ASN A 137 10.34 10.80 -14.14
CA ASN A 137 9.44 10.66 -15.29
C ASN A 137 10.17 10.39 -16.62
N SER A 138 11.51 10.43 -16.64
CA SER A 138 12.29 10.26 -17.87
C SER A 138 12.34 8.82 -18.37
N VAL A 139 12.16 7.85 -17.47
CA VAL A 139 12.18 6.42 -17.80
C VAL A 139 10.99 5.73 -17.10
N TYR A 140 10.16 5.08 -17.92
CA TYR A 140 9.06 4.27 -17.37
C TYR A 140 9.61 2.93 -16.88
N GLU A 141 9.28 2.57 -15.64
CA GLU A 141 9.72 1.35 -14.98
C GLU A 141 11.23 1.05 -15.12
N PRO A 142 12.10 1.91 -14.58
CA PRO A 142 13.56 1.83 -14.79
C PRO A 142 14.20 0.55 -14.24
N LEU A 143 13.49 -0.20 -13.40
CA LEU A 143 13.97 -1.45 -12.79
C LEU A 143 13.48 -2.71 -13.52
N ASN A 144 12.90 -2.57 -14.71
CA ASN A 144 12.62 -3.72 -15.57
C ASN A 144 13.94 -4.41 -15.97
N GLY A 145 13.96 -5.76 -15.92
CA GLY A 145 15.16 -6.57 -16.16
C GLY A 145 16.07 -6.74 -14.94
N SER A 146 15.73 -6.14 -13.78
CA SER A 146 16.45 -6.40 -12.55
C SER A 146 16.13 -7.79 -12.00
N HIS A 147 17.08 -8.73 -12.02
CA HIS A 147 16.88 -10.10 -11.51
C HIS A 147 16.32 -10.16 -10.08
N ILE A 148 16.74 -9.22 -9.21
CA ILE A 148 16.25 -9.18 -7.83
C ILE A 148 14.76 -8.81 -7.80
N ILE A 149 14.38 -7.77 -8.53
CA ILE A 149 12.98 -7.31 -8.58
C ILE A 149 12.10 -8.36 -9.25
N GLU A 150 12.56 -8.95 -10.35
CA GLU A 150 11.81 -9.98 -11.07
C GLU A 150 11.61 -11.24 -10.22
N GLY A 151 12.67 -11.71 -9.56
CA GLY A 151 12.55 -12.85 -8.65
C GLY A 151 11.67 -12.59 -7.42
N LEU A 152 11.62 -11.34 -6.92
CA LEU A 152 10.66 -10.95 -5.88
C LEU A 152 9.24 -10.88 -6.43
N CYS A 153 9.06 -10.34 -7.64
CA CYS A 153 7.78 -10.25 -8.33
C CYS A 153 7.17 -11.63 -8.55
N GLU A 154 7.95 -12.58 -9.06
CA GLU A 154 7.54 -13.97 -9.26
C GLU A 154 7.04 -14.61 -7.96
N LYS A 155 7.84 -14.56 -6.89
CA LYS A 155 7.47 -15.12 -5.58
C LYS A 155 6.23 -14.47 -4.97
N ILE A 156 6.07 -13.15 -5.15
CA ILE A 156 4.87 -12.44 -4.67
C ILE A 156 3.66 -12.87 -5.50
N SER A 157 3.81 -12.97 -6.83
CA SER A 157 2.74 -13.40 -7.73
C SER A 157 2.26 -14.79 -7.42
N GLU A 158 3.17 -15.75 -7.26
CA GLU A 158 2.82 -17.13 -6.89
C GLU A 158 2.03 -17.21 -5.58
N LYS A 159 2.55 -16.58 -4.51
CA LYS A 159 1.88 -16.58 -3.21
C LYS A 159 0.53 -15.85 -3.24
N SER A 160 0.46 -14.77 -3.99
CA SER A 160 -0.78 -14.01 -4.13
C SER A 160 -1.81 -14.77 -4.93
N TRP A 161 -1.39 -15.52 -5.94
CA TRP A 161 -2.28 -16.39 -6.73
C TRP A 161 -2.84 -17.53 -5.90
N VAL A 162 -1.99 -18.22 -5.12
CA VAL A 162 -2.45 -19.24 -4.18
C VAL A 162 -3.47 -18.69 -3.21
N TYR A 163 -3.19 -17.55 -2.59
CA TYR A 163 -4.12 -16.91 -1.66
C TYR A 163 -5.41 -16.46 -2.35
N PHE A 164 -5.32 -15.93 -3.57
CA PHE A 164 -6.48 -15.57 -4.38
C PHE A 164 -7.38 -16.80 -4.64
N THR A 165 -6.80 -17.92 -5.10
CA THR A 165 -7.56 -19.14 -5.35
C THR A 165 -8.17 -19.75 -4.09
N GLU A 166 -7.53 -19.58 -2.92
CA GLU A 166 -8.13 -19.94 -1.63
C GLU A 166 -9.37 -19.09 -1.33
N LEU A 167 -9.29 -17.79 -1.58
CA LEU A 167 -10.41 -16.87 -1.36
C LEU A 167 -11.57 -17.10 -2.32
N GLU A 168 -11.30 -17.54 -3.54
CA GLU A 168 -12.34 -17.85 -4.54
C GLU A 168 -13.17 -19.11 -4.21
N LYS A 169 -12.71 -19.94 -3.28
CA LYS A 169 -13.53 -21.04 -2.75
C LYS A 169 -14.76 -20.54 -1.97
N PHE A 170 -14.74 -19.30 -1.53
CA PHE A 170 -15.89 -18.62 -0.92
C PHE A 170 -16.68 -17.89 -1.99
N ASN A 171 -17.81 -18.41 -2.41
CA ASN A 171 -18.58 -18.01 -3.60
C ASN A 171 -19.09 -16.56 -3.61
N VAL A 172 -18.95 -15.77 -2.55
CA VAL A 172 -19.47 -14.39 -2.48
C VAL A 172 -18.44 -13.47 -1.81
N LEU A 173 -18.15 -12.32 -2.42
CA LEU A 173 -17.20 -11.32 -1.93
C LEU A 173 -17.44 -10.92 -0.49
N ARG A 174 -18.70 -10.70 -0.15
CA ARG A 174 -19.14 -10.28 1.19
C ARG A 174 -19.63 -11.44 2.05
N SER A 175 -19.24 -12.68 1.73
CA SER A 175 -19.55 -13.78 2.62
C SER A 175 -18.88 -13.55 3.97
N THR A 176 -19.62 -13.78 5.04
CA THR A 176 -19.12 -13.63 6.41
C THR A 176 -17.85 -14.47 6.64
N GLU A 177 -17.73 -15.60 5.99
CA GLU A 177 -16.60 -16.52 6.06
C GLU A 177 -15.34 -15.95 5.39
N LYS A 178 -15.47 -15.40 4.18
CA LYS A 178 -14.37 -14.73 3.45
C LYS A 178 -13.82 -13.54 4.23
N ILE A 179 -14.72 -12.70 4.77
CA ILE A 179 -14.35 -11.56 5.62
C ILE A 179 -13.65 -12.03 6.90
N LYS A 180 -14.17 -13.05 7.57
CA LYS A 180 -13.53 -13.62 8.79
C LYS A 180 -12.14 -14.17 8.49
N LYS A 181 -11.95 -14.89 7.39
CA LYS A 181 -10.64 -15.40 6.97
C LYS A 181 -9.65 -14.27 6.75
N ILE A 182 -10.00 -13.25 5.95
CA ILE A 182 -9.15 -12.09 5.68
C ILE A 182 -8.82 -11.34 6.99
N SER A 183 -9.81 -11.11 7.85
CA SER A 183 -9.63 -10.42 9.14
C SER A 183 -8.69 -11.18 10.06
N SER A 184 -8.82 -12.51 10.15
CA SER A 184 -7.93 -13.38 10.92
C SER A 184 -6.49 -13.31 10.41
N ASP A 185 -6.29 -13.41 9.08
CA ASP A 185 -4.96 -13.37 8.47
C ASP A 185 -4.27 -12.01 8.66
N ILE A 186 -5.05 -10.91 8.54
CA ILE A 186 -4.55 -9.56 8.83
C ILE A 186 -4.17 -9.44 10.29
N SER A 187 -5.02 -9.89 11.21
CA SER A 187 -4.78 -9.82 12.66
C SER A 187 -3.52 -10.61 13.04
N PHE A 188 -3.33 -11.79 12.48
CA PHE A 188 -2.12 -12.59 12.70
C PHE A 188 -0.85 -11.84 12.24
N LYS A 189 -0.85 -11.30 11.02
CA LYS A 189 0.27 -10.51 10.49
C LYS A 189 0.54 -9.24 11.29
N ARG A 190 -0.52 -8.62 11.79
CA ARG A 190 -0.44 -7.45 12.68
C ARG A 190 0.27 -7.79 13.97
N CYS A 191 -0.15 -8.87 14.65
CA CYS A 191 0.49 -9.33 15.89
C CYS A 191 1.98 -9.61 15.71
N MET A 192 2.35 -10.35 14.65
CA MET A 192 3.77 -10.63 14.34
C MET A 192 4.57 -9.34 14.14
N ARG A 193 4.01 -8.33 13.46
CA ARG A 193 4.69 -7.07 13.21
C ARG A 193 4.88 -6.25 14.49
N ILE A 194 3.86 -6.21 15.36
CA ILE A 194 3.91 -5.53 16.66
C ILE A 194 4.97 -6.19 17.54
N GLU A 195 4.98 -7.53 17.60
CA GLU A 195 5.95 -8.29 18.39
C GLU A 195 7.39 -8.05 17.91
N ALA A 196 7.64 -8.06 16.61
CA ALA A 196 8.96 -7.77 16.05
C ALA A 196 9.49 -6.38 16.44
N VAL A 197 8.59 -5.38 16.58
CA VAL A 197 8.95 -4.04 17.08
C VAL A 197 9.19 -4.04 18.59
N LYS A 198 8.32 -4.70 19.36
CA LYS A 198 8.44 -4.78 20.83
C LYS A 198 9.69 -5.54 21.28
N THR A 199 10.11 -6.53 20.53
CA THR A 199 11.32 -7.34 20.80
C THR A 199 12.58 -6.76 20.15
N ASN A 200 12.51 -5.58 19.54
CA ASN A 200 13.61 -4.94 18.81
C ASN A 200 14.23 -5.81 17.68
N GLN A 201 13.50 -6.83 17.19
CA GLN A 201 13.88 -7.55 15.97
C GLN A 201 13.77 -6.66 14.73
N LYS A 202 12.95 -5.61 14.81
CA LYS A 202 12.81 -4.60 13.79
C LYS A 202 12.89 -3.22 14.39
N GLU A 203 13.86 -2.44 13.91
CA GLU A 203 14.10 -1.09 14.39
C GLU A 203 13.36 -0.05 13.52
N TYR A 204 12.79 0.94 14.20
CA TYR A 204 12.16 2.11 13.62
C TYR A 204 12.61 3.35 14.38
N ILE A 205 13.27 4.24 13.67
CA ILE A 205 13.75 5.51 14.23
C ILE A 205 12.57 6.32 14.77
N GLY A 206 12.69 6.84 15.97
CA GLY A 206 11.64 7.62 16.65
C GLY A 206 10.45 6.80 17.16
N ILE A 207 10.41 5.46 16.95
CA ILE A 207 9.36 4.56 17.46
C ILE A 207 9.91 3.67 18.58
N ASN A 208 10.94 2.88 18.31
CA ASN A 208 11.59 1.99 19.28
C ASN A 208 13.11 2.21 19.40
N THR A 209 13.70 3.02 18.54
CA THR A 209 15.12 3.40 18.57
C THR A 209 15.30 4.88 18.27
N LEU A 210 16.40 5.49 18.69
CA LEU A 210 16.81 6.88 18.40
C LEU A 210 15.67 7.90 18.61
N PHE A 211 15.20 7.99 19.83
CA PHE A 211 14.13 8.92 20.18
C PHE A 211 14.61 10.37 20.09
N SER A 212 13.77 11.23 19.50
CA SER A 212 13.98 12.68 19.55
C SER A 212 13.69 13.21 20.96
N GLU A 213 14.55 14.11 21.48
CA GLU A 213 14.32 14.81 22.76
C GLU A 213 13.11 15.75 22.69
N ASN A 214 12.78 16.24 21.49
CA ASN A 214 11.65 17.13 21.21
C ASN A 214 10.40 16.32 20.83
N SER A 215 9.88 15.50 21.76
CA SER A 215 8.65 14.77 21.49
C SER A 215 7.45 15.75 21.36
N CYS A 216 6.74 15.68 20.24
CA CYS A 216 5.50 16.41 20.04
C CYS A 216 4.45 15.92 21.06
N SER A 217 3.70 16.87 21.66
CA SER A 217 2.57 16.56 22.57
C SER A 217 1.29 16.20 21.81
N ALA A 218 1.36 16.01 20.50
CA ALA A 218 0.19 15.66 19.69
C ALA A 218 -0.28 14.23 19.98
N GLU A 219 -1.59 14.05 20.00
CA GLU A 219 -2.23 12.76 20.12
C GLU A 219 -2.57 12.21 18.72
N TRP A 220 -2.69 10.88 18.62
CA TRP A 220 -3.11 10.24 17.40
C TRP A 220 -4.59 10.54 17.10
N THR A 221 -4.92 10.70 15.82
CA THR A 221 -6.33 10.70 15.40
C THR A 221 -6.95 9.34 15.72
N ASP A 222 -8.27 9.32 15.92
CA ASP A 222 -9.01 8.07 16.01
C ASP A 222 -8.72 7.18 14.81
N THR A 223 -8.38 5.93 15.07
CA THR A 223 -8.07 4.97 14.02
C THR A 223 -9.31 4.70 13.18
N LYS A 224 -9.25 5.08 11.90
CA LYS A 224 -10.30 4.70 10.95
C LYS A 224 -10.27 3.19 10.72
N GLU A 225 -11.45 2.61 10.55
CA GLU A 225 -11.59 1.20 10.23
C GLU A 225 -11.89 1.00 8.74
N TYR A 226 -11.33 -0.05 8.18
CA TYR A 226 -11.71 -0.54 6.86
C TYR A 226 -12.22 -1.96 6.98
N ILE A 227 -13.49 -2.18 6.63
CA ILE A 227 -14.18 -3.47 6.77
C ILE A 227 -14.16 -3.98 8.23
N GLY A 228 -14.32 -3.08 9.22
CA GLY A 228 -14.25 -3.41 10.64
C GLY A 228 -12.84 -3.76 11.16
N ILE A 229 -11.79 -3.45 10.39
CA ILE A 229 -10.39 -3.67 10.78
C ILE A 229 -9.74 -2.30 10.96
N PRO A 230 -9.29 -1.94 12.18
CA PRO A 230 -8.63 -0.68 12.44
C PRO A 230 -7.26 -0.62 11.76
N TYR A 231 -6.86 0.58 11.32
CA TYR A 231 -5.51 0.79 10.79
C TYR A 231 -4.47 0.51 11.87
N LEU A 232 -3.35 -0.09 11.45
CA LEU A 232 -2.20 -0.32 12.33
C LEU A 232 -1.28 0.90 12.31
N ILE A 233 -1.01 1.45 13.48
CA ILE A 233 0.02 2.45 13.72
C ILE A 233 0.99 1.85 14.74
N LEU A 234 2.23 1.55 14.34
CA LEU A 234 3.19 0.82 15.18
C LEU A 234 3.57 1.60 16.43
N GLU A 235 3.76 2.91 16.36
CA GLU A 235 4.09 3.73 17.51
C GLU A 235 2.98 3.69 18.57
N GLN A 236 1.72 3.78 18.13
CA GLN A 236 0.56 3.70 19.05
C GLN A 236 0.49 2.35 19.76
N GLU A 237 0.78 1.25 19.07
CA GLU A 237 0.80 -0.09 19.66
C GLU A 237 2.04 -0.33 20.55
N PHE A 238 3.16 0.34 20.24
CA PHE A 238 4.37 0.27 21.07
C PHE A 238 4.20 1.01 22.40
N GLN A 239 3.41 2.09 22.43
CA GLN A 239 3.13 2.87 23.64
C GLN A 239 2.10 2.22 24.57
N LYS A 240 1.30 1.28 24.08
CA LYS A 240 0.39 0.47 24.91
C LYS A 240 1.23 -0.53 25.70
N LYS A 241 1.67 -0.14 26.89
CA LYS A 241 2.34 -1.02 27.85
C LYS A 241 1.34 -1.69 28.78
#